data_5f98d588bdf4ed015325a7bfa7ebdd47
#
_entry.id   5f98d588bdf4ed015325a7bfa7ebdd47
#
_cell.length_a   1.000
_cell.length_b   1.000
_cell.length_c   1.000
_cell.angle_alpha   90.00
_cell.angle_beta   90.00
_cell.angle_gamma   90.00
#
_symmetry.space_group_name_H-M   'P 1'
#
loop_
_entity.id
_entity.type
_entity.pdbx_description
1 polymer ?
#
loop_
_entity_poly.entity_id
_entity_poly.type
_entity_poly.pdbx_seq_one_letter_code
_entity_poly.pdbx_strand_id
1 'polypeptide(L)'
;MKRMSAPRPFRPDRRQAGRRLAAAAASLALPVGSPALAAAQDGIEGKGGQGALKVLRYAFRVAETSFDPVKISDLYSRTLTPHIFEALYKYDHLARPAKIVPLTAEAMPEHSADFRTWTIRLRRGIFFAADPAFKGQRRELVAQDYVYAWRRFADPANKAAAWSALENEKFLGLSESRKIALDGSKPYDYERVLEGLRAIDRYTLQIKLEEARPRFLETIAGSDLFGAVAREVVEHYREQIDGHPVGTGPFKLAQWRRSSFIAFDRNPDFREMFYDAEPAADDAEGQAMAAKFRGRRLPMIDRVEISIINEDQPRWLSFVNGEADFVERVSANFIQTAMPGGKVAPNLAKRGIRGYQQVEPGSTFFFFNMEDPVFGGYTPDRIALRRAIGLAMDTPREIRLLRKGQGILAHSPLLPGTSAYDPKWRSEFGEFDPARSQALLDIHGYVDRNGDGYRELPNGEPLLLPIRAQPDQTSRESDELLQKNLQAVGIRVAFHTAQWPENLKAARAGSLTAWALGSSAAAPDSLGALARYDSRQLGGQNLARFRLKEFDAIYERLQSLPDGPERLALFDRANRLAVAYMPYKYRVCRILTDMTYPWLIGYRRTLFWQEWWHYVDIDRGAAAAA
;
A
#
# COMPACT_ATOMS: atom_id res chain seq x y z
N MET A 1 24.06 46.76 -44.02
CA MET A 1 24.35 47.94 -43.13
C MET A 1 24.02 47.51 -41.69
N LYS A 2 24.97 47.77 -40.77
CA LYS A 2 24.96 47.63 -39.31
C LYS A 2 24.89 46.21 -38.72
N ARG A 3 26.09 45.69 -38.43
CA ARG A 3 26.38 44.64 -37.43
C ARG A 3 26.10 45.19 -36.03
N MET A 4 25.43 44.42 -35.20
CA MET A 4 25.46 44.61 -33.74
C MET A 4 26.09 43.38 -33.07
N SER A 5 27.12 43.66 -32.29
CA SER A 5 28.03 42.78 -31.61
C SER A 5 27.42 42.19 -30.31
N ALA A 6 27.78 40.93 -30.01
CA ALA A 6 27.48 40.25 -28.77
C ALA A 6 28.34 40.77 -27.59
N PRO A 7 27.83 40.75 -26.35
CA PRO A 7 28.63 41.06 -25.17
C PRO A 7 29.37 39.81 -24.62
N ARG A 8 30.63 40.07 -24.17
CA ARG A 8 31.56 39.10 -23.58
C ARG A 8 31.18 38.75 -22.14
N PRO A 9 31.58 37.57 -21.63
CA PRO A 9 31.33 37.15 -20.25
C PRO A 9 32.34 37.78 -19.27
N PHE A 10 31.82 38.14 -18.10
CA PHE A 10 32.52 38.71 -16.97
C PHE A 10 33.32 37.61 -16.22
N ARG A 11 34.65 37.79 -16.05
CA ARG A 11 35.51 36.99 -15.14
C ARG A 11 35.75 37.79 -13.87
N PRO A 12 35.58 37.21 -12.65
CA PRO A 12 36.05 37.88 -11.45
C PRO A 12 37.52 37.55 -11.20
N ASP A 13 38.27 38.62 -10.94
CA ASP A 13 39.72 38.63 -10.66
C ASP A 13 39.99 38.18 -9.20
N ARG A 14 40.93 37.25 -9.05
CA ARG A 14 41.50 36.86 -7.77
C ARG A 14 42.73 37.74 -7.52
N ARG A 15 42.68 38.62 -6.52
CA ARG A 15 43.82 39.05 -5.67
C ARG A 15 43.43 40.31 -4.91
N GLN A 16 43.19 40.14 -3.59
CA GLN A 16 43.80 40.98 -2.58
C GLN A 16 43.49 40.39 -1.19
N ALA A 17 44.45 39.63 -0.69
CA ALA A 17 44.57 39.26 0.69
C ALA A 17 45.39 40.34 1.41
N GLY A 18 45.06 40.59 2.65
CA GLY A 18 46.06 41.03 3.55
C GLY A 18 45.72 42.24 4.43
N ARG A 19 45.63 41.97 5.70
CA ARG A 19 46.00 42.80 6.86
C ARG A 19 45.02 43.91 7.31
N ARG A 20 44.40 43.67 8.47
CA ARG A 20 44.70 44.44 9.70
C ARG A 20 44.10 43.71 10.91
N LEU A 21 44.99 43.29 11.77
CA LEU A 21 44.80 42.87 13.18
C LEU A 21 44.65 44.12 14.06
N ALA A 22 43.91 43.93 15.12
CA ALA A 22 44.15 44.38 16.50
C ALA A 22 43.06 45.24 17.14
N ALA A 23 42.56 44.66 18.21
CA ALA A 23 42.21 45.21 19.50
C ALA A 23 40.94 46.01 19.72
N ALA A 24 39.97 45.36 20.39
CA ALA A 24 39.50 45.85 21.70
C ALA A 24 38.60 44.78 22.37
N ALA A 25 39.09 44.23 23.48
CA ALA A 25 38.34 43.43 24.39
C ALA A 25 37.44 44.35 25.22
N ALA A 26 36.13 44.10 25.26
CA ALA A 26 35.24 44.56 26.30
C ALA A 26 34.20 43.48 26.58
N SER A 27 34.35 42.88 27.72
CA SER A 27 33.48 41.87 28.32
C SER A 27 32.07 42.39 28.56
N LEU A 28 31.08 41.72 27.97
CA LEU A 28 29.71 41.71 28.48
C LEU A 28 29.18 40.29 28.37
N ALA A 29 29.24 39.60 29.49
CA ALA A 29 28.62 38.30 29.67
C ALA A 29 27.10 38.51 29.77
N LEU A 30 26.36 38.05 28.79
CA LEU A 30 24.95 37.74 28.89
C LEU A 30 24.77 36.24 28.75
N PRO A 31 23.99 35.59 29.61
CA PRO A 31 23.78 34.15 29.50
C PRO A 31 22.89 33.85 28.31
N VAL A 32 23.42 33.11 27.35
CA VAL A 32 22.62 32.48 26.29
C VAL A 32 21.94 31.27 26.93
N GLY A 33 20.75 31.48 27.42
CA GLY A 33 19.84 30.42 27.78
C GLY A 33 19.31 29.78 26.48
N SER A 34 19.72 28.55 26.21
CA SER A 34 19.03 27.69 25.25
C SER A 34 17.57 27.56 25.69
N PRO A 35 16.59 27.72 24.80
CA PRO A 35 15.24 27.32 25.14
C PRO A 35 15.19 25.79 25.12
N ALA A 36 15.35 25.19 26.31
CA ALA A 36 14.84 23.87 26.55
C ALA A 36 13.33 23.92 26.22
N LEU A 37 12.86 23.05 25.34
CA LEU A 37 11.42 22.78 25.18
C LEU A 37 10.93 22.20 26.51
N ALA A 38 10.52 23.09 27.41
CA ALA A 38 9.69 22.70 28.52
C ALA A 38 8.31 22.38 27.95
N ALA A 39 7.99 21.11 27.87
CA ALA A 39 6.63 20.64 27.71
C ALA A 39 5.82 21.24 28.85
N ALA A 40 4.81 22.03 28.51
CA ALA A 40 3.82 22.50 29.46
C ALA A 40 3.09 21.28 30.03
N GLN A 41 3.47 20.92 31.26
CA GLN A 41 2.65 20.07 32.13
C GLN A 41 1.64 21.00 32.79
N ASP A 42 0.53 21.27 32.12
CA ASP A 42 -0.63 21.81 32.81
C ASP A 42 -1.30 20.66 33.56
N GLY A 43 -1.15 20.74 34.87
CA GLY A 43 -1.76 19.82 35.81
C GLY A 43 -3.27 19.89 35.76
N ILE A 44 -3.87 18.74 35.47
CA ILE A 44 -5.23 18.43 35.89
C ILE A 44 -5.08 17.50 37.09
N GLU A 45 -5.12 18.06 38.30
CA GLU A 45 -5.38 17.30 39.53
C GLU A 45 -6.85 16.85 39.53
N GLY A 46 -7.08 15.65 38.94
CA GLY A 46 -8.32 14.90 39.09
C GLY A 46 -8.12 13.77 40.07
N LYS A 47 -8.72 13.88 41.24
CA LYS A 47 -8.80 12.85 42.28
C LYS A 47 -9.41 11.56 41.72
N GLY A 48 -8.62 10.48 41.73
CA GLY A 48 -9.02 9.12 41.43
C GLY A 48 -7.88 8.38 40.74
N GLY A 49 -7.27 7.37 41.38
CA GLY A 49 -6.06 6.65 40.95
C GLY A 49 -6.11 6.11 39.52
N GLN A 50 -5.91 6.96 38.53
CA GLN A 50 -5.68 6.61 37.15
C GLN A 50 -4.16 6.48 36.95
N GLY A 51 -3.70 5.25 36.77
CA GLY A 51 -2.33 4.99 36.34
C GLY A 51 -2.05 5.72 35.02
N ALA A 52 -0.76 6.04 34.73
CA ALA A 52 -0.33 6.74 33.50
C ALA A 52 -0.95 6.15 32.23
N LEU A 53 -1.25 6.98 31.21
CA LEU A 53 -1.85 6.55 29.94
C LEU A 53 -0.96 5.52 29.22
N LYS A 54 -1.59 4.56 28.57
CA LYS A 54 -0.92 3.62 27.66
C LYS A 54 -0.85 4.24 26.28
N VAL A 55 0.31 4.77 25.93
CA VAL A 55 0.55 5.49 24.67
C VAL A 55 1.41 4.65 23.75
N LEU A 56 0.94 4.41 22.53
CA LEU A 56 1.73 3.84 21.42
C LEU A 56 2.34 4.98 20.63
N ARG A 57 3.67 5.01 20.50
CA ARG A 57 4.42 6.02 19.73
C ARG A 57 5.16 5.38 18.58
N TYR A 58 5.00 5.93 17.38
CA TYR A 58 5.80 5.52 16.22
C TYR A 58 5.83 6.61 15.14
N ALA A 59 6.54 6.35 14.04
CA ALA A 59 6.71 7.35 13.01
C ALA A 59 6.27 6.83 11.63
N PHE A 60 5.59 7.70 10.86
CA PHE A 60 5.36 7.53 9.43
C PHE A 60 6.51 8.14 8.63
N ARG A 61 6.84 7.52 7.50
CA ARG A 61 7.83 8.05 6.56
C ARG A 61 7.24 9.02 5.52
N VAL A 62 5.94 9.06 5.36
CA VAL A 62 5.22 9.96 4.46
C VAL A 62 3.98 10.46 5.20
N ALA A 63 3.65 11.72 5.01
CA ALA A 63 2.45 12.30 5.60
C ALA A 63 1.18 11.72 4.95
N GLU A 64 0.12 11.69 5.75
CA GLU A 64 -1.24 11.40 5.32
C GLU A 64 -1.77 12.51 4.40
N THR A 65 -2.78 12.17 3.57
CA THR A 65 -3.41 13.13 2.67
C THR A 65 -4.73 13.67 3.21
N SER A 66 -5.55 12.82 3.84
CA SER A 66 -6.87 13.16 4.37
C SER A 66 -7.34 12.09 5.36
N PHE A 67 -8.36 12.43 6.18
CA PHE A 67 -9.12 11.46 6.97
C PHE A 67 -10.50 11.17 6.36
N ASP A 68 -10.87 11.77 5.24
CA ASP A 68 -12.13 11.45 4.55
C ASP A 68 -11.96 10.22 3.64
N PRO A 69 -12.67 9.09 3.88
CA PRO A 69 -12.50 7.85 3.13
C PRO A 69 -12.62 8.00 1.61
N VAL A 70 -13.44 8.91 1.11
CA VAL A 70 -13.59 9.09 -0.36
C VAL A 70 -12.41 9.79 -1.02
N LYS A 71 -11.59 10.52 -0.25
CA LYS A 71 -10.46 11.31 -0.78
C LYS A 71 -9.13 10.59 -0.72
N ILE A 72 -9.04 9.47 0.01
CA ILE A 72 -7.79 8.76 0.26
C ILE A 72 -7.53 7.63 -0.73
N SER A 73 -6.27 7.39 -1.02
CA SER A 73 -5.78 6.22 -1.75
C SER A 73 -4.38 5.79 -1.29
N ASP A 74 -3.70 6.62 -0.52
CA ASP A 74 -2.35 6.37 -0.03
C ASP A 74 -2.36 5.45 1.20
N LEU A 75 -1.24 4.74 1.40
CA LEU A 75 -1.09 3.76 2.48
C LEU A 75 -1.27 4.39 3.87
N TYR A 76 -0.72 5.59 4.10
CA TYR A 76 -0.68 6.19 5.43
C TYR A 76 -2.05 6.68 5.88
N SER A 77 -2.81 7.36 5.01
CA SER A 77 -4.21 7.69 5.28
C SER A 77 -5.06 6.43 5.52
N ARG A 78 -4.86 5.38 4.70
CA ARG A 78 -5.54 4.08 4.85
C ARG A 78 -5.12 3.30 6.10
N THR A 79 -3.99 3.64 6.73
CA THR A 79 -3.59 3.08 8.04
C THR A 79 -4.33 3.78 9.19
N LEU A 80 -4.74 5.03 9.02
CA LEU A 80 -5.38 5.83 10.08
C LEU A 80 -6.89 5.62 10.14
N THR A 81 -7.55 5.68 8.98
CA THR A 81 -9.02 5.70 8.90
C THR A 81 -9.73 4.46 9.47
N PRO A 82 -9.20 3.21 9.40
CA PRO A 82 -9.89 2.04 9.93
C PRO A 82 -9.91 1.98 11.47
N HIS A 83 -9.21 2.89 12.14
CA HIS A 83 -9.29 3.04 13.58
C HIS A 83 -10.38 4.01 14.03
N ILE A 84 -10.94 4.79 13.09
CA ILE A 84 -12.01 5.76 13.29
C ILE A 84 -13.34 5.24 12.75
N PHE A 85 -13.31 4.72 11.53
CA PHE A 85 -14.49 4.20 10.83
C PHE A 85 -14.53 2.67 10.91
N GLU A 86 -15.73 2.12 10.85
CA GLU A 86 -15.92 0.68 10.84
C GLU A 86 -16.75 0.25 9.64
N ALA A 87 -16.23 -0.76 8.92
CA ALA A 87 -16.96 -1.46 7.87
C ALA A 87 -17.97 -2.46 8.47
N LEU A 88 -18.75 -3.09 7.61
CA LEU A 88 -19.69 -4.16 7.99
C LEU A 88 -18.96 -5.41 8.50
N TYR A 89 -17.82 -5.71 7.92
CA TYR A 89 -16.97 -6.87 8.19
C TYR A 89 -15.53 -6.41 8.40
N LYS A 90 -14.71 -7.27 9.00
CA LYS A 90 -13.26 -7.09 9.15
C LYS A 90 -12.54 -8.40 8.86
N TYR A 91 -11.23 -8.33 8.68
CA TYR A 91 -10.39 -9.51 8.72
C TYR A 91 -10.09 -9.90 10.17
N ASP A 92 -10.13 -11.20 10.49
CA ASP A 92 -9.64 -11.69 11.78
C ASP A 92 -8.15 -11.35 11.93
N HIS A 93 -7.78 -10.80 13.08
CA HIS A 93 -6.43 -10.27 13.31
C HIS A 93 -5.33 -11.32 13.16
N LEU A 94 -5.57 -12.54 13.60
CA LEU A 94 -4.57 -13.61 13.62
C LEU A 94 -4.78 -14.68 12.55
N ALA A 95 -5.94 -14.78 11.93
CA ALA A 95 -6.22 -15.85 10.97
C ALA A 95 -5.26 -15.83 9.77
N ARG A 96 -4.63 -16.96 9.53
CA ARG A 96 -3.76 -17.24 8.38
C ARG A 96 -4.10 -18.65 7.85
N PRO A 97 -4.73 -18.79 6.68
CA PRO A 97 -5.12 -17.73 5.71
C PRO A 97 -6.12 -16.72 6.28
N ALA A 98 -6.19 -15.54 5.62
CA ALA A 98 -7.07 -14.45 6.05
C ALA A 98 -8.54 -14.90 6.07
N LYS A 99 -9.26 -14.55 7.15
CA LYS A 99 -10.68 -14.89 7.37
C LYS A 99 -11.48 -13.61 7.60
N ILE A 100 -12.59 -13.46 6.91
CA ILE A 100 -13.52 -12.35 7.14
C ILE A 100 -14.52 -12.74 8.23
N VAL A 101 -14.76 -11.81 9.15
CA VAL A 101 -15.69 -11.96 10.27
C VAL A 101 -16.57 -10.72 10.40
N PRO A 102 -17.77 -10.82 11.00
CA PRO A 102 -18.64 -9.68 11.23
C PRO A 102 -17.99 -8.65 12.16
N LEU A 103 -18.19 -7.34 11.85
CA LEU A 103 -17.74 -6.21 12.68
C LEU A 103 -18.95 -5.41 13.20
N THR A 104 -19.57 -4.61 12.34
CA THR A 104 -20.84 -3.93 12.65
C THR A 104 -22.05 -4.72 12.15
N ALA A 105 -21.86 -5.67 11.25
CA ALA A 105 -22.87 -6.65 10.88
C ALA A 105 -23.11 -7.64 12.03
N GLU A 106 -24.35 -8.08 12.19
CA GLU A 106 -24.77 -9.04 13.21
C GLU A 106 -24.21 -10.45 12.95
N ALA A 107 -24.18 -10.85 11.67
CA ALA A 107 -23.73 -12.16 11.20
C ALA A 107 -23.12 -12.04 9.79
N MET A 108 -22.63 -13.17 9.25
CA MET A 108 -22.30 -13.26 7.83
C MET A 108 -23.57 -13.00 6.99
N PRO A 109 -23.42 -12.41 5.77
CA PRO A 109 -24.59 -11.99 4.99
C PRO A 109 -25.37 -13.18 4.43
N GLU A 110 -26.67 -12.99 4.25
CA GLU A 110 -27.46 -13.83 3.36
C GLU A 110 -27.18 -13.41 1.92
N HIS A 111 -26.99 -14.36 1.02
CA HIS A 111 -26.81 -14.08 -0.40
C HIS A 111 -27.59 -15.03 -1.29
N SER A 112 -27.95 -14.56 -2.50
CA SER A 112 -28.56 -15.41 -3.52
C SER A 112 -27.56 -16.45 -4.06
N ALA A 113 -28.06 -17.55 -4.58
CA ALA A 113 -27.24 -18.64 -5.13
C ALA A 113 -26.31 -18.18 -6.28
N ASP A 114 -26.68 -17.12 -6.99
CA ASP A 114 -25.92 -16.50 -8.06
C ASP A 114 -24.96 -15.39 -7.60
N PHE A 115 -24.83 -15.14 -6.30
CA PHE A 115 -23.99 -14.10 -5.68
C PHE A 115 -24.26 -12.68 -6.20
N ARG A 116 -25.49 -12.39 -6.62
CA ARG A 116 -25.89 -11.06 -7.09
C ARG A 116 -26.65 -10.26 -6.05
N THR A 117 -27.32 -10.90 -5.12
CA THR A 117 -28.10 -10.22 -4.07
C THR A 117 -27.50 -10.57 -2.71
N TRP A 118 -27.24 -9.54 -1.92
CA TRP A 118 -26.67 -9.65 -0.59
C TRP A 118 -27.54 -8.90 0.40
N THR A 119 -27.88 -9.53 1.53
CA THR A 119 -28.66 -8.92 2.61
C THR A 119 -27.84 -8.97 3.90
N ILE A 120 -27.64 -7.80 4.50
CA ILE A 120 -26.77 -7.62 5.66
C ILE A 120 -27.55 -6.95 6.77
N ARG A 121 -27.59 -7.56 7.96
CA ARG A 121 -28.21 -7.00 9.15
C ARG A 121 -27.14 -6.38 10.05
N LEU A 122 -27.40 -5.18 10.55
CA LEU A 122 -26.53 -4.45 11.46
C LEU A 122 -26.82 -4.80 12.91
N ARG A 123 -25.77 -4.83 13.72
CA ARG A 123 -25.91 -4.84 15.18
C ARG A 123 -26.51 -3.53 15.64
N ARG A 124 -27.45 -3.61 16.57
CA ARG A 124 -28.05 -2.42 17.22
C ARG A 124 -27.13 -1.91 18.33
N GLY A 125 -27.32 -0.63 18.71
CA GLY A 125 -26.60 -0.04 19.82
C GLY A 125 -25.14 0.33 19.53
N ILE A 126 -24.76 0.46 18.26
CA ILE A 126 -23.48 1.03 17.83
C ILE A 126 -23.67 2.52 17.63
N PHE A 127 -22.80 3.36 18.20
CA PHE A 127 -22.93 4.81 18.14
C PHE A 127 -21.68 5.44 17.53
N PHE A 128 -21.88 6.52 16.80
CA PHE A 128 -20.80 7.42 16.41
C PHE A 128 -20.22 8.12 17.64
N ALA A 129 -18.93 8.45 17.58
CA ALA A 129 -18.31 9.31 18.57
C ALA A 129 -19.07 10.64 18.69
N ALA A 130 -19.17 11.18 19.89
CA ALA A 130 -19.84 12.46 20.12
C ALA A 130 -19.20 13.57 19.30
N ASP A 131 -20.04 14.38 18.63
CA ASP A 131 -19.62 15.48 17.76
C ASP A 131 -20.65 16.63 17.78
N PRO A 132 -20.23 17.90 17.63
CA PRO A 132 -21.14 19.05 17.53
C PRO A 132 -22.21 18.93 16.44
N ALA A 133 -21.92 18.23 15.33
CA ALA A 133 -22.89 17.97 14.26
C ALA A 133 -24.16 17.25 14.75
N PHE A 134 -24.08 16.48 15.82
CA PHE A 134 -25.19 15.75 16.41
C PHE A 134 -25.97 16.56 17.46
N LYS A 135 -25.62 17.82 17.72
CA LYS A 135 -26.34 18.74 18.63
C LYS A 135 -26.55 18.14 20.04
N GLY A 136 -25.57 17.43 20.56
CA GLY A 136 -25.60 16.80 21.88
C GLY A 136 -26.39 15.49 21.97
N GLN A 137 -26.89 14.97 20.86
CA GLN A 137 -27.59 13.68 20.81
C GLN A 137 -26.63 12.54 20.49
N ARG A 138 -26.84 11.38 21.11
CA ARG A 138 -26.14 10.16 20.72
C ARG A 138 -26.67 9.67 19.36
N ARG A 139 -25.78 9.57 18.36
CA ARG A 139 -26.13 9.18 16.99
C ARG A 139 -25.83 7.70 16.76
N GLU A 140 -26.89 6.89 16.69
CA GLU A 140 -26.78 5.45 16.42
C GLU A 140 -26.50 5.17 14.94
N LEU A 141 -25.61 4.20 14.68
CA LEU A 141 -25.32 3.67 13.35
C LEU A 141 -26.56 2.98 12.76
N VAL A 142 -26.89 3.33 11.53
CA VAL A 142 -28.00 2.73 10.77
C VAL A 142 -27.58 2.32 9.37
N ALA A 143 -28.35 1.48 8.69
CA ALA A 143 -28.03 0.99 7.34
C ALA A 143 -27.85 2.13 6.31
N GLN A 144 -28.59 3.22 6.47
CA GLN A 144 -28.50 4.38 5.59
C GLN A 144 -27.13 5.07 5.64
N ASP A 145 -26.36 4.93 6.72
CA ASP A 145 -25.02 5.52 6.84
C ASP A 145 -24.02 4.84 5.88
N TYR A 146 -24.15 3.53 5.68
CA TYR A 146 -23.38 2.81 4.66
C TYR A 146 -23.82 3.17 3.24
N VAL A 147 -25.12 3.28 3.00
CA VAL A 147 -25.67 3.72 1.70
C VAL A 147 -25.11 5.09 1.35
N TYR A 148 -25.16 6.03 2.30
CA TYR A 148 -24.62 7.38 2.10
C TYR A 148 -23.10 7.35 1.87
N ALA A 149 -22.35 6.68 2.74
CA ALA A 149 -20.89 6.60 2.65
C ALA A 149 -20.42 6.07 1.29
N TRP A 150 -21.02 4.97 0.79
CA TRP A 150 -20.60 4.37 -0.47
C TRP A 150 -21.08 5.16 -1.69
N ARG A 151 -22.22 5.83 -1.62
CA ARG A 151 -22.69 6.74 -2.68
C ARG A 151 -21.78 7.96 -2.85
N ARG A 152 -21.08 8.40 -1.79
CA ARG A 152 -20.11 9.49 -1.89
C ARG A 152 -18.97 9.17 -2.86
N PHE A 153 -18.60 7.90 -3.05
CA PHE A 153 -17.62 7.51 -4.08
C PHE A 153 -18.17 7.71 -5.50
N ALA A 154 -19.46 7.54 -5.70
CA ALA A 154 -20.10 7.75 -7.00
C ALA A 154 -20.32 9.24 -7.32
N ASP A 155 -20.31 10.13 -6.34
CA ASP A 155 -20.42 11.57 -6.55
C ASP A 155 -19.13 12.14 -7.19
N PRO A 156 -19.19 12.66 -8.45
CA PRO A 156 -18.03 13.22 -9.12
C PRO A 156 -17.41 14.41 -8.39
N ALA A 157 -18.18 15.18 -7.62
CA ALA A 157 -17.70 16.34 -6.87
C ALA A 157 -16.66 15.94 -5.82
N ASN A 158 -16.75 14.73 -5.25
CA ASN A 158 -15.80 14.22 -4.29
C ASN A 158 -14.45 13.79 -4.90
N LYS A 159 -14.37 13.62 -6.23
CA LYS A 159 -13.16 13.16 -6.94
C LYS A 159 -12.57 11.89 -6.32
N ALA A 160 -13.45 10.95 -5.96
CA ALA A 160 -13.10 9.76 -5.19
C ALA A 160 -11.96 8.96 -5.82
N ALA A 161 -10.81 8.91 -5.14
CA ALA A 161 -9.59 8.25 -5.64
C ALA A 161 -9.76 6.73 -5.79
N ALA A 162 -10.61 6.12 -4.95
CA ALA A 162 -10.89 4.69 -4.93
C ALA A 162 -12.23 4.31 -5.59
N TRP A 163 -12.81 5.18 -6.44
CA TRP A 163 -14.07 4.90 -7.14
C TRP A 163 -14.07 3.55 -7.86
N SER A 164 -12.98 3.20 -8.53
CA SER A 164 -12.87 1.94 -9.28
C SER A 164 -13.09 0.69 -8.42
N ALA A 165 -12.86 0.75 -7.12
CA ALA A 165 -13.11 -0.38 -6.23
C ALA A 165 -14.61 -0.72 -6.17
N LEU A 166 -15.49 0.28 -6.08
CA LEU A 166 -16.94 0.06 -6.12
C LEU A 166 -17.46 -0.15 -7.56
N GLU A 167 -16.91 0.55 -8.54
CA GLU A 167 -17.29 0.37 -9.94
C GLU A 167 -17.08 -1.07 -10.43
N ASN A 168 -15.98 -1.71 -9.99
CA ASN A 168 -15.68 -3.10 -10.34
C ASN A 168 -16.66 -4.10 -9.72
N GLU A 169 -17.29 -3.77 -8.59
CA GLU A 169 -18.31 -4.62 -7.95
C GLU A 169 -19.67 -4.59 -8.67
N LYS A 170 -19.86 -3.65 -9.60
CA LYS A 170 -21.07 -3.60 -10.44
C LYS A 170 -22.37 -3.48 -9.66
N PHE A 171 -22.44 -2.54 -8.73
CA PHE A 171 -23.70 -2.21 -8.05
C PHE A 171 -24.75 -1.73 -9.06
N LEU A 172 -25.92 -2.35 -9.05
CA LEU A 172 -27.00 -2.04 -9.99
C LEU A 172 -27.40 -0.56 -9.91
N GLY A 173 -27.20 0.17 -10.99
CA GLY A 173 -27.55 1.58 -11.15
C GLY A 173 -26.58 2.59 -10.51
N LEU A 174 -25.53 2.16 -9.79
CA LEU A 174 -24.59 3.08 -9.13
C LEU A 174 -23.73 3.82 -10.15
N SER A 175 -23.15 3.09 -11.11
CA SER A 175 -22.35 3.70 -12.19
C SER A 175 -23.18 4.61 -13.09
N GLU A 176 -24.44 4.26 -13.32
CA GLU A 176 -25.38 5.11 -14.06
C GLU A 176 -25.68 6.41 -13.32
N SER A 177 -25.88 6.36 -11.98
CA SER A 177 -26.10 7.56 -11.18
C SER A 177 -24.91 8.53 -11.23
N ARG A 178 -23.66 7.99 -11.24
CA ARG A 178 -22.44 8.78 -11.44
C ARG A 178 -22.40 9.39 -12.83
N LYS A 179 -22.71 8.63 -13.86
CA LYS A 179 -22.70 9.09 -15.25
C LYS A 179 -23.65 10.27 -15.47
N ILE A 180 -24.86 10.19 -14.93
CA ILE A 180 -25.82 11.30 -14.96
C ILE A 180 -25.25 12.58 -14.33
N ALA A 181 -24.57 12.46 -13.19
CA ALA A 181 -23.95 13.61 -12.54
C ALA A 181 -22.72 14.15 -13.32
N LEU A 182 -21.98 13.29 -14.03
CA LEU A 182 -20.87 13.70 -14.90
C LEU A 182 -21.33 14.45 -16.15
N ASP A 183 -22.53 14.16 -16.68
CA ASP A 183 -23.10 14.86 -17.83
C ASP A 183 -23.50 16.33 -17.51
N GLY A 184 -23.31 16.74 -16.24
CA GLY A 184 -23.16 18.15 -15.83
C GLY A 184 -24.43 18.98 -15.69
N SER A 185 -25.62 18.39 -15.85
CA SER A 185 -26.87 19.15 -15.76
C SER A 185 -27.36 19.37 -14.31
N LYS A 186 -26.93 18.52 -13.37
CA LYS A 186 -27.37 18.56 -11.95
C LYS A 186 -26.29 17.98 -11.02
N PRO A 187 -26.22 18.43 -9.75
CA PRO A 187 -25.44 17.75 -8.72
C PRO A 187 -25.85 16.29 -8.58
N TYR A 188 -24.96 15.46 -7.98
CA TYR A 188 -25.26 14.08 -7.66
C TYR A 188 -26.46 13.99 -6.71
N ASP A 189 -27.48 13.23 -7.13
CA ASP A 189 -28.73 13.10 -6.39
C ASP A 189 -28.65 11.97 -5.36
N TYR A 190 -28.40 12.33 -4.09
CA TYR A 190 -28.37 11.41 -2.96
C TYR A 190 -29.75 10.85 -2.57
N GLU A 191 -30.85 11.47 -2.99
CA GLU A 191 -32.20 11.02 -2.67
C GLU A 191 -32.74 10.01 -3.70
N ARG A 192 -32.11 9.91 -4.86
CA ARG A 192 -32.47 8.94 -5.89
C ARG A 192 -32.41 7.53 -5.31
N VAL A 193 -33.48 6.76 -5.41
CA VAL A 193 -33.52 5.35 -5.01
C VAL A 193 -32.63 4.54 -5.97
N LEU A 194 -31.62 3.86 -5.43
CA LEU A 194 -30.77 2.93 -6.17
C LEU A 194 -31.14 1.51 -5.79
N GLU A 195 -31.55 0.71 -6.78
CA GLU A 195 -31.89 -0.68 -6.52
C GLU A 195 -30.70 -1.52 -6.07
N GLY A 196 -29.52 -1.16 -6.54
CA GLY A 196 -28.24 -1.83 -6.21
C GLY A 196 -27.70 -1.55 -4.82
N LEU A 197 -28.18 -0.50 -4.13
CA LEU A 197 -27.64 -0.11 -2.82
C LEU A 197 -28.69 0.64 -2.02
N ARG A 198 -29.34 -0.03 -1.08
CA ARG A 198 -30.42 0.57 -0.28
C ARG A 198 -30.53 -0.01 1.13
N ALA A 199 -30.92 0.82 2.06
CA ALA A 199 -31.43 0.41 3.36
C ALA A 199 -32.91 0.01 3.17
N ILE A 200 -33.24 -1.25 3.43
CA ILE A 200 -34.63 -1.74 3.33
C ILE A 200 -35.40 -1.51 4.64
N ASP A 201 -34.68 -1.41 5.74
CA ASP A 201 -35.16 -0.88 7.01
C ASP A 201 -33.98 -0.20 7.75
N ARG A 202 -34.23 0.22 9.01
CA ARG A 202 -33.24 0.95 9.81
C ARG A 202 -31.90 0.21 9.96
N TYR A 203 -31.92 -1.12 10.02
CA TYR A 203 -30.76 -1.96 10.32
C TYR A 203 -30.44 -2.99 9.24
N THR A 204 -31.15 -2.97 8.12
CA THR A 204 -30.94 -3.95 7.04
C THR A 204 -30.53 -3.26 5.75
N LEU A 205 -29.37 -3.62 5.27
CA LEU A 205 -28.80 -3.21 3.99
C LEU A 205 -29.04 -4.31 2.95
N GLN A 206 -29.55 -3.93 1.78
CA GLN A 206 -29.64 -4.81 0.62
C GLN A 206 -28.79 -4.28 -0.51
N ILE A 207 -27.98 -5.17 -1.09
CA ILE A 207 -27.11 -4.89 -2.22
C ILE A 207 -27.49 -5.81 -3.37
N LYS A 208 -27.65 -5.23 -4.57
CA LYS A 208 -27.84 -5.99 -5.80
C LYS A 208 -26.74 -5.61 -6.81
N LEU A 209 -26.12 -6.62 -7.38
CA LEU A 209 -25.04 -6.50 -8.34
C LEU A 209 -25.50 -6.93 -9.74
N GLU A 210 -24.93 -6.32 -10.79
CA GLU A 210 -25.25 -6.64 -12.19
C GLU A 210 -24.67 -8.02 -12.57
N GLU A 211 -23.60 -8.45 -11.89
CA GLU A 211 -22.86 -9.68 -12.16
C GLU A 211 -22.62 -10.47 -10.87
N ALA A 212 -22.36 -11.78 -11.00
CA ALA A 212 -21.95 -12.62 -9.86
C ALA A 212 -20.62 -12.15 -9.25
N ARG A 213 -20.61 -11.93 -7.94
CA ARG A 213 -19.42 -11.51 -7.18
C ARG A 213 -19.24 -12.34 -5.90
N PRO A 214 -18.75 -13.59 -5.99
CA PRO A 214 -18.59 -14.45 -4.82
C PRO A 214 -17.67 -13.88 -3.73
N ARG A 215 -16.76 -12.92 -4.11
CA ARG A 215 -15.79 -12.28 -3.20
C ARG A 215 -16.14 -10.84 -2.84
N PHE A 216 -17.38 -10.47 -3.04
CA PHE A 216 -17.87 -9.13 -2.72
C PHE A 216 -17.48 -8.67 -1.30
N LEU A 217 -17.47 -9.60 -0.33
CA LEU A 217 -17.13 -9.29 1.05
C LEU A 217 -15.68 -8.82 1.22
N GLU A 218 -14.74 -9.28 0.40
CA GLU A 218 -13.33 -8.84 0.49
C GLU A 218 -13.20 -7.34 0.21
N THR A 219 -14.02 -6.80 -0.69
CA THR A 219 -14.05 -5.37 -0.98
C THR A 219 -14.62 -4.58 0.19
N ILE A 220 -15.78 -4.98 0.72
CA ILE A 220 -16.48 -4.20 1.75
C ILE A 220 -16.01 -4.47 3.18
N ALA A 221 -15.04 -5.37 3.40
CA ALA A 221 -14.41 -5.60 4.69
C ALA A 221 -13.30 -4.57 5.02
N GLY A 222 -12.99 -3.65 4.12
CA GLY A 222 -11.99 -2.62 4.32
C GLY A 222 -12.53 -1.41 5.06
N SER A 223 -12.35 -1.34 6.38
CA SER A 223 -12.78 -0.20 7.21
C SER A 223 -12.11 1.12 6.83
N ASP A 224 -10.98 1.06 6.15
CA ASP A 224 -10.23 2.22 5.68
C ASP A 224 -10.98 3.03 4.62
N LEU A 225 -11.76 2.38 3.76
CA LEU A 225 -12.51 3.01 2.68
C LEU A 225 -14.03 2.87 2.84
N PHE A 226 -14.50 1.72 3.32
CA PHE A 226 -15.91 1.34 3.28
C PHE A 226 -16.61 1.40 4.63
N GLY A 227 -16.00 2.07 5.62
CA GLY A 227 -16.61 2.36 6.90
C GLY A 227 -17.81 3.31 6.77
N ALA A 228 -18.73 3.22 7.74
CA ALA A 228 -19.91 4.10 7.79
C ALA A 228 -19.52 5.55 8.08
N VAL A 229 -20.22 6.48 7.43
CA VAL A 229 -20.07 7.94 7.62
C VAL A 229 -21.43 8.56 7.85
N ALA A 230 -21.54 9.34 8.92
CA ALA A 230 -22.77 10.08 9.21
C ALA A 230 -22.91 11.29 8.27
N ARG A 231 -24.07 11.39 7.60
CA ARG A 231 -24.35 12.48 6.66
C ARG A 231 -24.29 13.85 7.32
N GLU A 232 -24.81 13.94 8.53
CA GLU A 232 -24.86 15.17 9.33
C GLU A 232 -23.48 15.76 9.57
N VAL A 233 -22.46 14.91 9.78
CA VAL A 233 -21.05 15.31 9.96
C VAL A 233 -20.49 15.89 8.67
N VAL A 234 -20.70 15.20 7.54
CA VAL A 234 -20.22 15.67 6.23
C VAL A 234 -20.85 17.00 5.85
N GLU A 235 -22.16 17.15 6.04
CA GLU A 235 -22.88 18.39 5.75
C GLU A 235 -22.52 19.55 6.70
N HIS A 236 -22.17 19.23 7.94
CA HIS A 236 -21.74 20.23 8.94
C HIS A 236 -20.36 20.80 8.60
N TYR A 237 -19.36 19.93 8.35
CA TYR A 237 -17.98 20.35 8.12
C TYR A 237 -17.64 20.66 6.66
N ARG A 238 -18.40 20.12 5.71
CA ARG A 238 -18.23 20.36 4.26
C ARG A 238 -16.77 20.20 3.80
N GLU A 239 -16.14 21.26 3.30
CA GLU A 239 -14.76 21.22 2.82
C GLU A 239 -13.72 20.96 3.92
N GLN A 240 -14.09 21.17 5.18
CA GLN A 240 -13.23 20.91 6.35
C GLN A 240 -13.31 19.47 6.84
N ILE A 241 -14.10 18.62 6.22
CA ILE A 241 -14.32 17.22 6.63
C ILE A 241 -13.02 16.42 6.72
N ASP A 242 -11.98 16.78 5.97
CA ASP A 242 -10.65 16.15 6.02
C ASP A 242 -10.03 16.13 7.41
N GLY A 243 -10.33 17.12 8.25
CA GLY A 243 -9.80 17.25 9.61
C GLY A 243 -10.81 16.91 10.71
N HIS A 244 -12.02 16.49 10.34
CA HIS A 244 -13.11 16.19 11.29
C HIS A 244 -13.70 14.79 11.06
N PRO A 245 -12.88 13.73 11.16
CA PRO A 245 -13.37 12.37 11.00
C PRO A 245 -14.16 11.95 12.24
N VAL A 246 -15.42 11.55 12.05
CA VAL A 246 -16.31 11.06 13.10
C VAL A 246 -16.83 9.69 12.68
N GLY A 247 -16.46 8.66 13.42
CA GLY A 247 -16.82 7.27 13.15
C GLY A 247 -17.30 6.54 14.38
N THR A 248 -17.51 5.25 14.24
CA THR A 248 -17.94 4.33 15.30
C THR A 248 -16.77 3.55 15.90
N GLY A 249 -15.55 3.77 15.41
CA GLY A 249 -14.36 3.00 15.74
C GLY A 249 -13.77 3.27 17.12
N PRO A 250 -12.75 2.48 17.49
CA PRO A 250 -12.15 2.48 18.83
C PRO A 250 -11.35 3.73 19.18
N PHE A 251 -10.99 4.54 18.19
CA PHE A 251 -10.23 5.78 18.39
C PHE A 251 -10.90 6.96 17.69
N LYS A 252 -10.58 8.15 18.16
CA LYS A 252 -10.96 9.43 17.57
C LYS A 252 -9.73 10.32 17.38
N LEU A 253 -9.74 11.16 16.36
CA LEU A 253 -8.69 12.13 16.11
C LEU A 253 -8.68 13.16 17.25
N ALA A 254 -7.54 13.27 17.96
CA ALA A 254 -7.34 14.22 19.05
C ALA A 254 -6.53 15.44 18.60
N GLN A 255 -5.53 15.23 17.74
CA GLN A 255 -4.70 16.30 17.23
C GLN A 255 -4.20 15.99 15.84
N TRP A 256 -4.22 17.00 14.97
CA TRP A 256 -3.64 16.91 13.64
C TRP A 256 -2.84 18.16 13.29
N ARG A 257 -1.53 17.99 13.19
CA ARG A 257 -0.61 18.97 12.62
C ARG A 257 -0.07 18.41 11.32
N ARG A 258 -0.60 18.86 10.21
CA ARG A 258 -0.25 18.35 8.86
C ARG A 258 1.25 18.19 8.69
N SER A 259 1.67 17.06 8.12
CA SER A 259 3.08 16.72 7.81
C SER A 259 4.03 16.74 9.02
N SER A 260 3.52 16.69 10.25
CA SER A 260 4.33 16.76 11.45
C SER A 260 3.91 15.75 12.52
N PHE A 261 2.65 15.79 12.96
CA PHE A 261 2.21 15.02 14.12
C PHE A 261 0.71 14.73 14.09
N ILE A 262 0.36 13.50 14.47
CA ILE A 262 -1.03 13.06 14.60
C ILE A 262 -1.20 12.36 15.95
N ALA A 263 -2.29 12.64 16.66
CA ALA A 263 -2.64 11.92 17.88
C ALA A 263 -4.09 11.45 17.84
N PHE A 264 -4.31 10.26 18.33
CA PHE A 264 -5.61 9.66 18.51
C PHE A 264 -5.81 9.28 19.97
N ASP A 265 -6.98 9.58 20.51
CA ASP A 265 -7.40 9.11 21.81
C ASP A 265 -8.41 7.97 21.67
N ARG A 266 -8.45 7.09 22.67
CA ARG A 266 -9.50 6.09 22.79
C ARG A 266 -10.87 6.78 22.70
N ASN A 267 -11.75 6.24 21.89
CA ASN A 267 -13.13 6.72 21.80
C ASN A 267 -13.92 6.26 23.05
N PRO A 268 -14.40 7.17 23.91
CA PRO A 268 -15.15 6.81 25.10
C PRO A 268 -16.53 6.21 24.77
N ASP A 269 -17.08 6.52 23.60
CA ASP A 269 -18.38 6.03 23.14
C ASP A 269 -18.28 4.67 22.43
N PHE A 270 -17.05 4.13 22.29
CA PHE A 270 -16.84 2.84 21.65
C PHE A 270 -17.47 1.72 22.46
N ARG A 271 -18.23 0.87 21.77
CA ARG A 271 -18.91 -0.27 22.38
C ARG A 271 -17.95 -1.26 23.05
N GLU A 272 -18.49 -2.14 23.87
CA GLU A 272 -17.72 -3.26 24.39
C GLU A 272 -17.38 -4.25 23.25
N MET A 273 -16.10 -4.44 23.05
CA MET A 273 -15.54 -5.42 22.13
C MET A 273 -14.37 -6.14 22.83
N PHE A 274 -14.27 -7.43 22.62
CA PHE A 274 -13.25 -8.25 23.26
C PHE A 274 -12.34 -8.89 22.22
N TYR A 275 -11.12 -9.22 22.66
CA TYR A 275 -10.15 -9.91 21.82
C TYR A 275 -10.63 -11.35 21.60
N ASP A 276 -10.95 -11.70 20.36
CA ASP A 276 -11.55 -12.98 19.94
C ASP A 276 -10.87 -13.60 18.70
N ALA A 277 -9.65 -13.14 18.35
CA ALA A 277 -8.94 -13.59 17.15
C ALA A 277 -8.69 -15.12 17.15
N GLU A 278 -8.81 -15.73 15.96
CA GLU A 278 -8.74 -17.18 15.74
C GLU A 278 -7.57 -17.54 14.81
N PRO A 279 -6.34 -17.72 15.34
CA PRO A 279 -5.20 -18.18 14.55
C PRO A 279 -5.37 -19.65 14.12
N ALA A 280 -4.70 -20.03 13.01
CA ALA A 280 -4.64 -21.42 12.58
C ALA A 280 -4.04 -22.34 13.65
N ALA A 281 -4.43 -23.62 13.65
CA ALA A 281 -4.02 -24.58 14.68
C ALA A 281 -2.49 -24.84 14.70
N ASP A 282 -1.83 -24.71 13.55
CA ASP A 282 -0.39 -24.87 13.35
C ASP A 282 0.41 -23.56 13.53
N ASP A 283 -0.26 -22.44 13.81
CA ASP A 283 0.35 -21.13 14.05
C ASP A 283 0.66 -20.97 15.56
N ALA A 284 1.76 -21.55 16.02
CA ALA A 284 2.14 -21.56 17.44
C ALA A 284 2.26 -20.12 18.03
N GLU A 285 2.78 -19.14 17.27
CA GLU A 285 2.89 -17.76 17.72
C GLU A 285 1.51 -17.11 17.86
N GLY A 286 0.65 -17.29 16.87
CA GLY A 286 -0.73 -16.82 16.92
C GLY A 286 -1.52 -17.44 18.07
N GLN A 287 -1.37 -18.75 18.30
CA GLN A 287 -2.03 -19.45 19.40
C GLN A 287 -1.58 -18.92 20.78
N ALA A 288 -0.29 -18.69 20.97
CA ALA A 288 0.23 -18.10 22.20
C ALA A 288 -0.29 -16.66 22.42
N MET A 289 -0.39 -15.87 21.34
CA MET A 289 -0.93 -14.52 21.37
C MET A 289 -2.43 -14.53 21.70
N ALA A 290 -3.21 -15.38 21.02
CA ALA A 290 -4.64 -15.53 21.30
C ALA A 290 -4.90 -15.96 22.75
N ALA A 291 -4.14 -16.93 23.27
CA ALA A 291 -4.25 -17.37 24.66
C ALA A 291 -3.97 -16.25 25.68
N LYS A 292 -2.99 -15.37 25.38
CA LYS A 292 -2.62 -14.24 26.25
C LYS A 292 -3.68 -13.15 26.30
N PHE A 293 -4.36 -12.88 25.18
CA PHE A 293 -5.24 -11.71 25.04
C PHE A 293 -6.73 -12.03 25.00
N ARG A 294 -7.12 -13.29 24.80
CA ARG A 294 -8.53 -13.72 24.69
C ARG A 294 -9.38 -13.16 25.84
N GLY A 295 -10.53 -12.58 25.47
CA GLY A 295 -11.47 -11.99 26.42
C GLY A 295 -11.05 -10.64 27.01
N ARG A 296 -9.90 -10.08 26.61
CA ARG A 296 -9.54 -8.73 27.03
C ARG A 296 -10.35 -7.69 26.25
N ARG A 297 -10.82 -6.65 26.95
CA ARG A 297 -11.56 -5.56 26.34
C ARG A 297 -10.66 -4.74 25.41
N LEU A 298 -11.17 -4.41 24.23
CA LEU A 298 -10.52 -3.57 23.21
C LEU A 298 -11.07 -2.14 23.23
N PRO A 299 -10.27 -1.12 22.84
CA PRO A 299 -8.82 -1.17 22.64
C PRO A 299 -8.07 -1.31 23.97
N MET A 300 -6.86 -1.91 23.95
CA MET A 300 -6.05 -2.10 25.16
C MET A 300 -5.13 -0.92 25.47
N ILE A 301 -4.94 0.00 24.53
CA ILE A 301 -4.17 1.24 24.68
C ILE A 301 -5.10 2.45 24.73
N ASP A 302 -4.61 3.56 25.29
CA ASP A 302 -5.42 4.77 25.53
C ASP A 302 -5.20 5.83 24.45
N ARG A 303 -3.99 5.86 23.87
CA ARG A 303 -3.58 6.89 22.91
C ARG A 303 -2.58 6.36 21.90
N VAL A 304 -2.62 6.89 20.68
CA VAL A 304 -1.62 6.66 19.64
C VAL A 304 -1.05 8.01 19.21
N GLU A 305 0.28 8.11 19.15
CA GLU A 305 1.01 9.30 18.70
C GLU A 305 1.91 8.92 17.52
N ILE A 306 1.76 9.66 16.43
CA ILE A 306 2.46 9.41 15.17
C ILE A 306 3.22 10.68 14.78
N SER A 307 4.53 10.58 14.72
CA SER A 307 5.40 11.61 14.16
C SER A 307 5.63 11.38 12.68
N ILE A 308 5.68 12.45 11.86
CA ILE A 308 6.04 12.33 10.45
C ILE A 308 7.54 12.58 10.32
N ILE A 309 8.31 11.51 10.03
CA ILE A 309 9.76 11.55 9.88
C ILE A 309 10.14 10.94 8.53
N ASN A 310 10.31 11.77 7.51
CA ASN A 310 10.48 11.34 6.12
C ASN A 310 11.80 10.61 5.90
N GLU A 311 12.89 11.10 6.51
CA GLU A 311 14.22 10.55 6.31
C GLU A 311 14.44 9.27 7.12
N ASP A 312 15.07 8.28 6.50
CA ASP A 312 15.31 6.96 7.11
C ASP A 312 16.18 7.03 8.36
N GLN A 313 17.25 7.86 8.34
CA GLN A 313 18.19 7.94 9.46
C GLN A 313 17.58 8.56 10.71
N PRO A 314 16.92 9.74 10.69
CA PRO A 314 16.23 10.28 11.85
C PRO A 314 15.15 9.34 12.41
N ARG A 315 14.40 8.67 11.52
CA ARG A 315 13.36 7.71 11.93
C ARG A 315 13.96 6.48 12.63
N TRP A 316 15.08 5.96 12.13
CA TRP A 316 15.82 4.89 12.78
C TRP A 316 16.39 5.31 14.15
N LEU A 317 16.96 6.51 14.24
CA LEU A 317 17.50 7.06 15.49
C LEU A 317 16.40 7.31 16.52
N SER A 318 15.25 7.84 16.12
CA SER A 318 14.08 8.01 17.02
C SER A 318 13.68 6.67 17.66
N PHE A 319 13.66 5.57 16.89
CA PHE A 319 13.43 4.24 17.46
C PHE A 319 14.57 3.79 18.38
N VAL A 320 15.83 3.89 17.96
CA VAL A 320 16.97 3.43 18.77
C VAL A 320 17.10 4.21 20.08
N ASN A 321 16.74 5.48 20.09
CA ASN A 321 16.75 6.34 21.29
C ASN A 321 15.54 6.11 22.23
N GLY A 322 14.56 5.28 21.84
CA GLY A 322 13.37 4.99 22.66
C GLY A 322 12.27 6.06 22.58
N GLU A 323 12.35 6.98 21.62
CA GLU A 323 11.31 7.99 21.36
C GLU A 323 10.08 7.36 20.66
N ALA A 324 10.28 6.24 19.95
CA ALA A 324 9.26 5.43 19.32
C ALA A 324 9.27 4.01 19.90
N ASP A 325 8.09 3.45 20.16
CA ASP A 325 7.90 2.08 20.67
C ASP A 325 8.02 1.03 19.57
N PHE A 326 7.88 1.47 18.34
CA PHE A 326 7.76 0.65 17.14
C PHE A 326 8.39 1.34 15.93
N VAL A 327 9.11 0.59 15.11
CA VAL A 327 9.53 0.99 13.77
C VAL A 327 9.06 -0.03 12.76
N GLU A 328 8.27 0.43 11.78
CA GLU A 328 7.84 -0.39 10.67
C GLU A 328 8.77 -0.24 9.46
N ARG A 329 8.89 -1.30 8.67
CA ARG A 329 9.62 -1.28 7.39
C ARG A 329 11.04 -0.73 7.54
N VAL A 330 11.84 -1.33 8.44
CA VAL A 330 13.25 -0.96 8.60
C VAL A 330 13.93 -0.87 7.23
N SER A 331 14.55 0.28 6.95
CA SER A 331 15.20 0.54 5.68
C SER A 331 16.35 -0.46 5.42
N ALA A 332 16.55 -0.84 4.16
CA ALA A 332 17.66 -1.70 3.75
C ALA A 332 19.02 -1.18 4.23
N ASN A 333 19.17 0.15 4.36
CA ASN A 333 20.39 0.78 4.87
C ASN A 333 20.73 0.40 6.32
N PHE A 334 19.71 0.10 7.13
CA PHE A 334 19.88 -0.23 8.55
C PHE A 334 19.69 -1.72 8.86
N ILE A 335 19.27 -2.53 7.88
CA ILE A 335 18.94 -3.93 8.16
C ILE A 335 20.12 -4.75 8.68
N GLN A 336 21.32 -4.49 8.20
CA GLN A 336 22.54 -5.18 8.68
C GLN A 336 22.94 -4.75 10.10
N THR A 337 22.55 -3.55 10.52
CA THR A 337 22.73 -3.06 11.90
C THR A 337 21.61 -3.53 12.81
N ALA A 338 20.39 -3.61 12.29
CA ALA A 338 19.19 -4.00 13.03
C ALA A 338 19.06 -5.51 13.21
N MET A 339 19.20 -6.26 12.09
CA MET A 339 18.98 -7.70 12.04
C MET A 339 20.02 -8.42 11.14
N PRO A 340 21.29 -8.44 11.52
CA PRO A 340 22.32 -9.17 10.78
C PRO A 340 21.97 -10.65 10.67
N GLY A 341 21.96 -11.19 9.44
CA GLY A 341 21.60 -12.59 9.20
C GLY A 341 20.16 -12.96 9.62
N GLY A 342 19.24 -11.98 9.65
CA GLY A 342 17.82 -12.19 10.02
C GLY A 342 17.58 -12.30 11.54
N LYS A 343 18.59 -12.09 12.38
CA LYS A 343 18.45 -12.09 13.85
C LYS A 343 18.66 -10.69 14.40
N VAL A 344 17.91 -10.32 15.41
CA VAL A 344 18.07 -9.02 16.09
C VAL A 344 19.52 -8.87 16.57
N ALA A 345 20.14 -7.73 16.29
CA ALA A 345 21.52 -7.46 16.67
C ALA A 345 21.71 -7.55 18.20
N PRO A 346 22.86 -8.08 18.70
CA PRO A 346 23.05 -8.37 20.13
C PRO A 346 22.83 -7.16 21.05
N ASN A 347 23.23 -5.96 20.62
CA ASN A 347 23.01 -4.71 21.37
C ASN A 347 21.52 -4.34 21.50
N LEU A 348 20.72 -4.61 20.47
CA LEU A 348 19.28 -4.38 20.49
C LEU A 348 18.56 -5.50 21.26
N ALA A 349 18.99 -6.74 21.09
CA ALA A 349 18.45 -7.89 21.83
C ALA A 349 18.64 -7.76 23.35
N LYS A 350 19.79 -7.21 23.81
CA LYS A 350 20.03 -6.91 25.24
C LYS A 350 19.01 -5.90 25.81
N ARG A 351 18.43 -5.05 24.98
CA ARG A 351 17.36 -4.10 25.35
C ARG A 351 15.97 -4.74 25.24
N GLY A 352 15.88 -6.04 24.97
CA GLY A 352 14.61 -6.76 24.79
C GLY A 352 13.88 -6.44 23.48
N ILE A 353 14.53 -5.71 22.55
CA ILE A 353 13.92 -5.37 21.26
C ILE A 353 13.68 -6.64 20.45
N ARG A 354 12.50 -6.74 19.85
CA ARG A 354 12.06 -7.86 19.02
C ARG A 354 12.03 -7.43 17.56
N GLY A 355 12.33 -8.37 16.66
CA GLY A 355 12.29 -8.15 15.21
C GLY A 355 11.32 -9.14 14.57
N TYR A 356 10.55 -8.66 13.60
CA TYR A 356 9.55 -9.42 12.86
C TYR A 356 9.85 -9.29 11.37
N GLN A 357 9.91 -10.42 10.67
CA GLN A 357 10.08 -10.44 9.23
C GLN A 357 8.89 -11.15 8.57
N GLN A 358 8.32 -10.52 7.58
CA GLN A 358 7.20 -11.07 6.82
C GLN A 358 7.37 -10.78 5.34
N VAL A 359 7.14 -11.81 4.51
CA VAL A 359 7.03 -11.60 3.06
C VAL A 359 5.76 -10.79 2.80
N GLU A 360 5.92 -9.65 2.15
CA GLU A 360 4.80 -8.80 1.75
C GLU A 360 3.98 -9.52 0.66
N PRO A 361 2.63 -9.45 0.69
CA PRO A 361 1.80 -9.89 -0.43
C PRO A 361 1.94 -8.90 -1.61
N GLY A 362 3.15 -8.83 -2.15
CA GLY A 362 3.54 -7.86 -3.16
C GLY A 362 4.79 -8.29 -3.91
N SER A 363 5.00 -7.72 -5.09
CA SER A 363 6.21 -7.96 -5.87
C SER A 363 6.64 -6.74 -6.68
N THR A 364 7.91 -6.73 -7.06
CA THR A 364 8.42 -5.83 -8.09
C THR A 364 8.46 -6.56 -9.43
N PHE A 365 8.22 -5.84 -10.48
CA PHE A 365 8.24 -6.36 -11.84
C PHE A 365 8.74 -5.32 -12.83
N PHE A 366 9.21 -5.80 -13.97
CA PHE A 366 9.56 -5.03 -15.14
C PHE A 366 8.53 -5.32 -16.22
N PHE A 367 7.97 -4.33 -16.90
CA PHE A 367 7.03 -4.57 -17.99
C PHE A 367 7.56 -4.09 -19.34
N PHE A 368 7.06 -4.74 -20.38
CA PHE A 368 7.24 -4.37 -21.78
C PHE A 368 5.90 -3.92 -22.36
N ASN A 369 5.89 -2.82 -23.08
CA ASN A 369 4.71 -2.39 -23.81
C ASN A 369 4.49 -3.33 -25.01
N MET A 370 3.39 -4.06 -25.01
CA MET A 370 3.06 -5.01 -26.08
C MET A 370 2.67 -4.37 -27.40
N GLU A 371 2.46 -3.05 -27.43
CA GLU A 371 2.23 -2.25 -28.63
C GLU A 371 3.53 -1.62 -29.17
N ASP A 372 4.67 -1.80 -28.47
CA ASP A 372 5.97 -1.35 -28.93
C ASP A 372 6.41 -2.10 -30.20
N PRO A 373 6.90 -1.42 -31.24
CA PRO A 373 7.23 -2.05 -32.52
C PRO A 373 8.41 -3.02 -32.45
N VAL A 374 9.28 -2.91 -31.42
CA VAL A 374 10.47 -3.77 -31.23
C VAL A 374 10.25 -4.81 -30.14
N PHE A 375 9.84 -4.41 -28.94
CA PHE A 375 9.72 -5.28 -27.77
C PHE A 375 8.31 -5.83 -27.56
N GLY A 376 7.31 -5.28 -28.22
CA GLY A 376 5.92 -5.73 -28.19
C GLY A 376 5.63 -6.88 -29.15
N GLY A 377 4.33 -7.20 -29.29
CA GLY A 377 3.85 -8.25 -30.22
C GLY A 377 3.91 -9.67 -29.65
N TYR A 378 3.41 -10.61 -30.46
CA TYR A 378 3.14 -12.01 -30.06
C TYR A 378 3.85 -13.04 -30.94
N THR A 379 4.72 -12.60 -31.81
CA THR A 379 5.52 -13.49 -32.67
C THR A 379 6.63 -14.18 -31.86
N PRO A 380 7.08 -15.38 -32.26
CA PRO A 380 8.09 -16.14 -31.52
C PRO A 380 9.37 -15.35 -31.21
N ASP A 381 9.87 -14.57 -32.19
CA ASP A 381 11.06 -13.73 -32.05
C ASP A 381 10.87 -12.62 -30.98
N ARG A 382 9.69 -11.98 -30.95
CA ARG A 382 9.36 -10.96 -29.94
C ARG A 382 9.22 -11.53 -28.54
N ILE A 383 8.58 -12.69 -28.42
CA ILE A 383 8.49 -13.43 -27.16
C ILE A 383 9.89 -13.82 -26.68
N ALA A 384 10.73 -14.38 -27.59
CA ALA A 384 12.09 -14.76 -27.28
C ALA A 384 12.93 -13.57 -26.81
N LEU A 385 12.80 -12.40 -27.43
CA LEU A 385 13.49 -11.18 -27.03
C LEU A 385 13.14 -10.78 -25.59
N ARG A 386 11.84 -10.73 -25.22
CA ARG A 386 11.41 -10.41 -23.85
C ARG A 386 11.90 -11.45 -22.84
N ARG A 387 11.83 -12.75 -23.19
CA ARG A 387 12.32 -13.84 -22.33
C ARG A 387 13.84 -13.76 -22.16
N ALA A 388 14.59 -13.46 -23.22
CA ALA A 388 16.03 -13.27 -23.15
C ALA A 388 16.41 -12.10 -22.22
N ILE A 389 15.74 -10.94 -22.34
CA ILE A 389 15.90 -9.82 -21.44
C ILE A 389 15.59 -10.24 -19.98
N GLY A 390 14.51 -10.99 -19.78
CA GLY A 390 14.12 -11.50 -18.47
C GLY A 390 15.16 -12.43 -17.83
N LEU A 391 15.75 -13.35 -18.61
CA LEU A 391 16.79 -14.27 -18.17
C LEU A 391 18.13 -13.59 -17.89
N ALA A 392 18.40 -12.46 -18.52
CA ALA A 392 19.61 -11.67 -18.26
C ALA A 392 19.55 -10.87 -16.95
N MET A 393 18.38 -10.70 -16.31
CA MET A 393 18.23 -9.93 -15.06
C MET A 393 18.69 -10.73 -13.85
N ASP A 394 19.84 -10.38 -13.26
CA ASP A 394 20.39 -11.01 -12.04
C ASP A 394 19.61 -10.55 -10.78
N THR A 395 18.39 -11.07 -10.64
CA THR A 395 17.55 -10.80 -9.48
C THR A 395 18.16 -11.34 -8.16
N PRO A 396 18.82 -12.52 -8.10
CA PRO A 396 19.54 -12.94 -6.90
C PRO A 396 20.57 -11.91 -6.41
N ARG A 397 21.32 -11.30 -7.33
CA ARG A 397 22.29 -10.25 -7.02
C ARG A 397 21.62 -8.97 -6.53
N GLU A 398 20.48 -8.57 -7.11
CA GLU A 398 19.67 -7.45 -6.63
C GLU A 398 19.26 -7.68 -5.17
N ILE A 399 18.69 -8.85 -4.85
CA ILE A 399 18.28 -9.19 -3.48
C ILE A 399 19.47 -9.10 -2.51
N ARG A 400 20.61 -9.66 -2.88
CA ARG A 400 21.80 -9.68 -2.02
C ARG A 400 22.41 -8.30 -1.84
N LEU A 401 22.63 -7.55 -2.92
CA LEU A 401 23.39 -6.31 -2.87
C LEU A 401 22.56 -5.08 -2.56
N LEU A 402 21.39 -4.92 -3.24
CA LEU A 402 20.58 -3.71 -3.10
C LEU A 402 19.57 -3.85 -1.96
N ARG A 403 18.96 -5.02 -1.83
CA ARG A 403 17.94 -5.26 -0.79
C ARG A 403 18.52 -5.85 0.50
N LYS A 404 19.83 -6.11 0.56
CA LYS A 404 20.52 -6.67 1.74
C LYS A 404 19.83 -7.93 2.31
N GLY A 405 19.31 -8.79 1.41
CA GLY A 405 18.60 -10.02 1.77
C GLY A 405 17.09 -9.83 2.05
N GLN A 406 16.56 -8.60 1.98
CA GLN A 406 15.13 -8.35 2.20
C GLN A 406 14.29 -8.60 0.95
N GLY A 407 14.24 -9.86 0.52
CA GLY A 407 13.44 -10.28 -0.61
C GLY A 407 13.60 -11.76 -0.91
N ILE A 408 12.59 -12.32 -1.56
CA ILE A 408 12.62 -13.64 -2.18
C ILE A 408 12.33 -13.50 -3.67
N LEU A 409 12.76 -14.48 -4.46
CA LEU A 409 12.49 -14.50 -5.90
C LEU A 409 10.99 -14.63 -6.17
N ALA A 410 10.47 -13.80 -7.06
CA ALA A 410 9.11 -13.95 -7.57
C ALA A 410 9.11 -14.90 -8.78
N HIS A 411 8.36 -15.98 -8.67
CA HIS A 411 8.19 -16.95 -9.75
C HIS A 411 6.86 -16.81 -10.48
N SER A 412 5.94 -16.01 -9.95
CA SER A 412 4.53 -15.94 -10.36
C SER A 412 4.01 -14.51 -10.28
N PRO A 413 3.04 -14.10 -11.12
CA PRO A 413 2.24 -12.91 -10.87
C PRO A 413 1.36 -13.03 -9.62
N LEU A 414 1.03 -14.27 -9.19
CA LEU A 414 0.30 -14.51 -7.96
C LEU A 414 1.21 -14.23 -6.76
N LEU A 415 0.68 -13.54 -5.76
CA LEU A 415 1.50 -12.94 -4.70
C LEU A 415 1.51 -13.78 -3.42
N PRO A 416 2.61 -13.80 -2.65
CA PRO A 416 2.65 -14.48 -1.36
C PRO A 416 1.46 -14.12 -0.46
N GLY A 417 0.87 -15.11 0.19
CA GLY A 417 -0.27 -14.92 1.09
C GLY A 417 -1.62 -14.78 0.41
N THR A 418 -1.69 -14.79 -0.93
CA THR A 418 -2.97 -14.80 -1.66
C THR A 418 -3.43 -16.23 -1.98
N SER A 419 -4.73 -16.39 -2.29
CA SER A 419 -5.45 -17.66 -2.31
C SER A 419 -4.89 -18.75 -3.25
N ALA A 420 -4.31 -18.38 -4.38
CA ALA A 420 -3.77 -19.32 -5.38
C ALA A 420 -2.23 -19.28 -5.46
N TYR A 421 -1.57 -18.64 -4.51
CA TYR A 421 -0.10 -18.62 -4.47
C TYR A 421 0.44 -19.98 -4.03
N ASP A 422 1.33 -20.55 -4.83
CA ASP A 422 2.08 -21.75 -4.48
C ASP A 422 3.57 -21.40 -4.26
N PRO A 423 4.09 -21.50 -3.03
CA PRO A 423 5.51 -21.22 -2.73
C PRO A 423 6.48 -22.22 -3.37
N LYS A 424 6.00 -23.37 -3.86
CA LYS A 424 6.81 -24.39 -4.53
C LYS A 424 6.84 -24.20 -6.04
N TRP A 425 5.94 -23.40 -6.60
CA TRP A 425 5.88 -23.16 -8.03
C TRP A 425 7.14 -22.43 -8.52
N ARG A 426 7.73 -22.91 -9.63
CA ARG A 426 8.95 -22.36 -10.22
C ARG A 426 8.72 -22.01 -11.68
N SER A 427 9.32 -20.92 -12.11
CA SER A 427 9.23 -20.46 -13.50
C SER A 427 10.45 -19.63 -13.89
N GLU A 428 10.52 -19.33 -15.17
CA GLU A 428 11.52 -18.46 -15.77
C GLU A 428 11.55 -17.04 -15.15
N PHE A 429 10.47 -16.60 -14.49
CA PHE A 429 10.50 -15.33 -13.75
C PHE A 429 11.59 -15.30 -12.66
N GLY A 430 11.83 -16.41 -11.97
CA GLY A 430 12.87 -16.49 -10.94
C GLY A 430 14.25 -16.90 -11.45
N GLU A 431 14.40 -17.17 -12.75
CA GLU A 431 15.67 -17.63 -13.33
C GLU A 431 16.58 -16.45 -13.70
N PHE A 432 17.89 -16.69 -13.55
CA PHE A 432 18.97 -15.89 -14.11
C PHE A 432 19.87 -16.82 -14.90
N ASP A 433 19.86 -16.70 -16.21
CA ASP A 433 20.61 -17.56 -17.13
C ASP A 433 21.07 -16.74 -18.36
N PRO A 434 22.18 -16.04 -18.26
CA PRO A 434 22.71 -15.24 -19.37
C PRO A 434 23.10 -16.06 -20.59
N ALA A 435 23.52 -17.33 -20.41
CA ALA A 435 23.87 -18.20 -21.54
C ALA A 435 22.64 -18.57 -22.37
N ARG A 436 21.54 -18.94 -21.71
CA ARG A 436 20.26 -19.20 -22.38
C ARG A 436 19.66 -17.91 -22.97
N SER A 437 19.86 -16.75 -22.33
CA SER A 437 19.50 -15.44 -22.88
C SER A 437 20.20 -15.22 -24.23
N GLN A 438 21.53 -15.38 -24.28
CA GLN A 438 22.30 -15.23 -25.52
C GLN A 438 21.84 -16.21 -26.60
N ALA A 439 21.66 -17.50 -26.27
CA ALA A 439 21.20 -18.50 -27.22
C ALA A 439 19.83 -18.16 -27.81
N LEU A 440 18.88 -17.66 -27.01
CA LEU A 440 17.57 -17.19 -27.49
C LEU A 440 17.71 -16.02 -28.46
N LEU A 441 18.58 -15.06 -28.17
CA LEU A 441 18.85 -13.92 -29.04
C LEU A 441 19.46 -14.39 -30.38
N ASP A 442 20.46 -15.27 -30.33
CA ASP A 442 21.16 -15.77 -31.51
C ASP A 442 20.21 -16.54 -32.46
N ILE A 443 19.41 -17.45 -31.93
CA ILE A 443 18.44 -18.25 -32.69
C ILE A 443 17.45 -17.38 -33.47
N HIS A 444 17.07 -16.22 -32.87
CA HIS A 444 16.12 -15.31 -33.48
C HIS A 444 16.75 -14.14 -34.23
N GLY A 445 18.07 -14.20 -34.49
CA GLY A 445 18.79 -13.28 -35.36
C GLY A 445 19.15 -11.94 -34.73
N TYR A 446 19.04 -11.82 -33.41
CA TYR A 446 19.58 -10.68 -32.66
C TYR A 446 21.07 -10.92 -32.40
N VAL A 447 21.92 -10.53 -33.32
CA VAL A 447 23.36 -10.81 -33.27
C VAL A 447 24.18 -9.53 -33.45
N ASP A 448 25.39 -9.49 -32.88
CA ASP A 448 26.37 -8.41 -33.12
C ASP A 448 27.00 -8.60 -34.51
N ARG A 449 26.61 -7.75 -35.47
CA ARG A 449 27.07 -7.81 -36.85
C ARG A 449 28.25 -6.89 -37.11
N ASN A 450 28.38 -5.85 -36.35
CA ASN A 450 29.41 -4.82 -36.55
C ASN A 450 30.63 -4.97 -35.61
N GLY A 451 30.55 -5.88 -34.62
CA GLY A 451 31.63 -6.20 -33.69
C GLY A 451 31.81 -5.14 -32.57
N ASP A 452 30.80 -4.30 -32.29
CA ASP A 452 30.88 -3.28 -31.23
C ASP A 452 30.50 -3.80 -29.83
N GLY A 453 30.17 -5.09 -29.73
CA GLY A 453 29.77 -5.74 -28.49
C GLY A 453 28.28 -5.63 -28.17
N TYR A 454 27.49 -5.02 -29.05
CA TYR A 454 26.04 -4.90 -28.92
C TYR A 454 25.35 -5.59 -30.11
N ARG A 455 24.14 -6.04 -29.87
CA ARG A 455 23.33 -6.77 -30.85
C ARG A 455 22.49 -5.80 -31.68
N GLU A 456 22.25 -6.19 -32.94
CA GLU A 456 21.27 -5.55 -33.81
C GLU A 456 19.98 -6.39 -33.90
N LEU A 457 18.92 -5.72 -34.33
CA LEU A 457 17.68 -6.35 -34.79
C LEU A 457 17.93 -7.24 -36.02
N PRO A 458 17.05 -8.22 -36.34
CA PRO A 458 17.18 -9.03 -37.52
C PRO A 458 17.32 -8.25 -38.84
N ASN A 459 16.80 -7.01 -38.90
CA ASN A 459 16.91 -6.11 -40.04
C ASN A 459 18.22 -5.29 -40.07
N GLY A 460 19.10 -5.48 -39.10
CA GLY A 460 20.38 -4.78 -39.00
C GLY A 460 20.36 -3.44 -38.26
N GLU A 461 19.21 -2.96 -37.77
CA GLU A 461 19.13 -1.77 -36.94
C GLU A 461 19.62 -2.04 -35.53
N PRO A 462 20.17 -1.03 -34.79
CA PRO A 462 20.62 -1.22 -33.41
C PRO A 462 19.51 -1.70 -32.48
N LEU A 463 19.77 -2.72 -31.67
CA LEU A 463 18.88 -3.14 -30.59
C LEU A 463 19.09 -2.22 -29.37
N LEU A 464 18.22 -1.23 -29.22
CA LEU A 464 18.24 -0.29 -28.10
C LEU A 464 16.95 -0.40 -27.30
N LEU A 465 17.05 -0.69 -25.98
CA LEU A 465 15.93 -0.77 -25.06
C LEU A 465 15.77 0.55 -24.27
N PRO A 466 14.76 1.39 -24.58
CA PRO A 466 14.43 2.56 -23.77
C PRO A 466 13.74 2.12 -22.46
N ILE A 467 14.27 2.57 -21.33
CA ILE A 467 13.74 2.25 -20.00
C ILE A 467 13.42 3.52 -19.25
N ARG A 468 12.24 3.61 -18.64
CA ARG A 468 11.92 4.68 -17.70
C ARG A 468 12.60 4.44 -16.36
N ALA A 469 13.12 5.53 -15.78
CA ALA A 469 13.83 5.56 -14.50
C ALA A 469 13.25 6.63 -13.57
N GLN A 470 13.63 6.61 -12.30
CA GLN A 470 13.30 7.63 -11.32
C GLN A 470 14.58 8.31 -10.80
N PRO A 471 14.51 9.57 -10.32
CA PRO A 471 15.70 10.32 -9.94
C PRO A 471 16.27 9.96 -8.56
N ASP A 472 15.68 9.01 -7.82
CA ASP A 472 16.15 8.62 -6.49
C ASP A 472 17.36 7.68 -6.54
N GLN A 473 18.11 7.58 -5.42
CA GLN A 473 19.33 6.79 -5.33
C GLN A 473 19.08 5.29 -5.55
N THR A 474 18.03 4.74 -4.95
CA THR A 474 17.71 3.31 -5.05
C THR A 474 17.42 2.92 -6.50
N SER A 475 16.70 3.79 -7.22
CA SER A 475 16.43 3.61 -8.65
C SER A 475 17.72 3.62 -9.46
N ARG A 476 18.62 4.60 -9.23
CA ARG A 476 19.93 4.65 -9.92
C ARG A 476 20.77 3.38 -9.71
N GLU A 477 20.87 2.89 -8.47
CA GLU A 477 21.60 1.65 -8.16
C GLU A 477 20.98 0.43 -8.88
N SER A 478 19.64 0.37 -8.94
CA SER A 478 18.92 -0.68 -9.67
C SER A 478 19.12 -0.60 -11.18
N ASP A 479 19.12 0.61 -11.73
CA ASP A 479 19.33 0.87 -13.15
C ASP A 479 20.75 0.53 -13.58
N GLU A 480 21.75 0.86 -12.77
CA GLU A 480 23.15 0.46 -13.01
C GLU A 480 23.33 -1.06 -13.02
N LEU A 481 22.69 -1.78 -12.09
CA LEU A 481 22.75 -3.23 -12.07
C LEU A 481 22.09 -3.80 -13.32
N LEU A 482 20.92 -3.29 -13.70
CA LEU A 482 20.18 -3.71 -14.89
C LEU A 482 21.00 -3.45 -16.17
N GLN A 483 21.64 -2.28 -16.28
CA GLN A 483 22.51 -1.95 -17.40
C GLN A 483 23.66 -2.94 -17.55
N LYS A 484 24.36 -3.26 -16.46
CA LYS A 484 25.46 -4.25 -16.48
C LYS A 484 24.96 -5.64 -16.90
N ASN A 485 23.79 -6.04 -16.43
CA ASN A 485 23.20 -7.33 -16.76
C ASN A 485 22.86 -7.43 -18.25
N LEU A 486 22.23 -6.41 -18.81
CA LEU A 486 21.83 -6.39 -20.22
C LEU A 486 23.01 -6.21 -21.17
N GLN A 487 24.00 -5.39 -20.79
CA GLN A 487 25.24 -5.25 -21.52
C GLN A 487 26.01 -6.58 -21.62
N ALA A 488 26.00 -7.41 -20.57
CA ALA A 488 26.67 -8.72 -20.58
C ALA A 488 26.09 -9.70 -21.63
N VAL A 489 24.89 -9.47 -22.12
CA VAL A 489 24.26 -10.24 -23.19
C VAL A 489 24.14 -9.46 -24.51
N GLY A 490 24.83 -8.30 -24.60
CA GLY A 490 24.90 -7.48 -25.80
C GLY A 490 23.66 -6.59 -26.06
N ILE A 491 22.84 -6.30 -25.05
CA ILE A 491 21.68 -5.41 -25.20
C ILE A 491 22.02 -4.01 -24.70
N ARG A 492 21.89 -3.02 -25.59
CA ARG A 492 22.06 -1.61 -25.26
C ARG A 492 20.81 -1.04 -24.60
N VAL A 493 20.95 -0.24 -23.55
CA VAL A 493 19.86 0.41 -22.83
C VAL A 493 20.00 1.91 -22.82
N ALA A 494 18.87 2.62 -22.80
CA ALA A 494 18.79 4.06 -22.61
C ALA A 494 17.80 4.39 -21.50
N PHE A 495 18.29 5.03 -20.42
CA PHE A 495 17.43 5.45 -19.32
C PHE A 495 16.89 6.86 -19.53
N HIS A 496 15.56 7.01 -19.34
CA HIS A 496 14.86 8.30 -19.39
C HIS A 496 14.24 8.58 -18.03
N THR A 497 14.89 9.47 -17.26
CA THR A 497 14.50 9.77 -15.89
C THR A 497 13.35 10.77 -15.84
N ALA A 498 12.29 10.45 -15.07
CA ALA A 498 11.19 11.32 -14.73
C ALA A 498 10.60 10.98 -13.36
N GLN A 499 9.78 11.88 -12.81
CA GLN A 499 9.11 11.65 -11.54
C GLN A 499 8.04 10.55 -11.66
N TRP A 500 7.76 9.86 -10.53
CA TRP A 500 6.78 8.77 -10.49
C TRP A 500 5.42 9.10 -11.13
N PRO A 501 4.75 10.26 -10.81
CA PRO A 501 3.44 10.57 -11.39
C PRO A 501 3.51 10.73 -12.93
N GLU A 502 4.60 11.27 -13.43
CA GLU A 502 4.84 11.47 -14.85
C GLU A 502 5.06 10.13 -15.57
N ASN A 503 5.91 9.25 -14.99
CA ASN A 503 6.13 7.90 -15.49
C ASN A 503 4.82 7.09 -15.51
N LEU A 504 4.02 7.16 -14.44
CA LEU A 504 2.75 6.46 -14.36
C LEU A 504 1.74 6.98 -15.39
N LYS A 505 1.65 8.30 -15.60
CA LYS A 505 0.81 8.91 -16.63
C LYS A 505 1.21 8.42 -18.02
N ALA A 506 2.50 8.41 -18.32
CA ALA A 506 3.05 7.94 -19.59
C ALA A 506 2.82 6.42 -19.80
N ALA A 507 2.98 5.60 -18.75
CA ALA A 507 2.68 4.16 -18.79
C ALA A 507 1.20 3.90 -19.10
N ARG A 508 0.30 4.61 -18.43
CA ARG A 508 -1.15 4.52 -18.68
C ARG A 508 -1.54 4.93 -20.10
N ALA A 509 -0.87 5.94 -20.63
CA ALA A 509 -1.06 6.37 -22.02
C ALA A 509 -0.46 5.42 -23.06
N GLY A 510 0.34 4.41 -22.65
CA GLY A 510 1.02 3.49 -23.56
C GLY A 510 2.21 4.11 -24.30
N SER A 511 2.77 5.22 -23.80
CA SER A 511 3.88 5.94 -24.44
C SER A 511 5.27 5.52 -23.92
N LEU A 512 5.37 4.45 -23.12
CA LEU A 512 6.62 3.86 -22.64
C LEU A 512 6.88 2.53 -23.31
N THR A 513 8.16 2.24 -23.60
CA THR A 513 8.60 0.91 -24.01
C THR A 513 8.69 -0.05 -22.83
N ALA A 514 9.35 0.37 -21.75
CA ALA A 514 9.59 -0.46 -20.58
C ALA A 514 9.77 0.37 -19.29
N TRP A 515 9.37 -0.21 -18.16
CA TRP A 515 9.57 0.39 -16.83
C TRP A 515 9.51 -0.67 -15.73
N ALA A 516 10.25 -0.42 -14.61
CA ALA A 516 10.23 -1.23 -13.41
C ALA A 516 9.43 -0.57 -12.29
N LEU A 517 8.49 -1.30 -11.70
CA LEU A 517 7.71 -0.82 -10.56
C LEU A 517 7.28 -1.97 -9.66
N GLY A 518 6.64 -1.65 -8.53
CA GLY A 518 6.12 -2.64 -7.59
C GLY A 518 4.63 -2.47 -7.35
N SER A 519 4.02 -3.53 -6.85
CA SER A 519 2.63 -3.49 -6.37
C SER A 519 2.39 -4.53 -5.29
N SER A 520 1.39 -4.28 -4.46
CA SER A 520 0.95 -5.17 -3.38
C SER A 520 -0.51 -5.55 -3.61
N ALA A 521 -0.91 -6.73 -3.13
CA ALA A 521 -2.30 -7.15 -3.13
C ALA A 521 -3.10 -6.30 -2.14
N ALA A 522 -4.31 -5.94 -2.52
CA ALA A 522 -5.25 -5.22 -1.66
C ALA A 522 -6.21 -6.16 -0.92
N ALA A 523 -6.29 -7.43 -1.33
CA ALA A 523 -7.18 -8.45 -0.80
C ALA A 523 -6.53 -9.85 -0.85
N PRO A 524 -7.04 -10.82 -0.12
CA PRO A 524 -6.54 -12.20 -0.11
C PRO A 524 -6.66 -12.92 -1.45
N ASP A 525 -7.57 -12.48 -2.32
CA ASP A 525 -7.78 -13.13 -3.60
C ASP A 525 -6.70 -12.81 -4.63
N SER A 526 -6.20 -13.82 -5.33
CA SER A 526 -5.17 -13.69 -6.35
C SER A 526 -5.63 -12.98 -7.63
N LEU A 527 -6.94 -12.83 -7.85
CA LEU A 527 -7.50 -12.27 -9.08
C LEU A 527 -7.00 -10.85 -9.36
N GLY A 528 -6.85 -10.03 -8.30
CA GLY A 528 -6.37 -8.65 -8.42
C GLY A 528 -4.99 -8.54 -9.08
N ALA A 529 -4.11 -9.53 -8.88
CA ALA A 529 -2.80 -9.55 -9.51
C ALA A 529 -2.87 -9.82 -11.02
N LEU A 530 -3.88 -10.58 -11.48
CA LEU A 530 -4.10 -10.92 -12.89
C LEU A 530 -4.77 -9.81 -13.71
N ALA A 531 -5.37 -8.79 -13.05
CA ALA A 531 -5.96 -7.63 -13.73
C ALA A 531 -4.96 -6.91 -14.68
N ARG A 532 -3.64 -7.07 -14.41
CA ARG A 532 -2.57 -6.54 -15.27
C ARG A 532 -2.49 -7.16 -16.66
N TYR A 533 -3.14 -8.29 -16.86
CA TYR A 533 -3.14 -9.01 -18.12
C TYR A 533 -4.49 -8.95 -18.84
N ASP A 534 -5.53 -8.47 -18.17
CA ASP A 534 -6.86 -8.33 -18.77
C ASP A 534 -6.90 -7.13 -19.73
N SER A 535 -7.30 -7.37 -20.98
CA SER A 535 -7.34 -6.34 -22.02
C SER A 535 -8.33 -5.21 -21.74
N ARG A 536 -9.33 -5.43 -20.88
CA ARG A 536 -10.31 -4.42 -20.44
C ARG A 536 -9.71 -3.40 -19.47
N GLN A 537 -8.54 -3.72 -18.86
CA GLN A 537 -7.82 -2.88 -17.90
C GLN A 537 -6.69 -2.03 -18.52
N LEU A 538 -6.70 -1.87 -19.86
CA LEU A 538 -5.71 -1.07 -20.58
C LEU A 538 -5.69 0.39 -20.08
N GLY A 539 -4.49 0.90 -19.80
CA GLY A 539 -4.33 2.24 -19.23
C GLY A 539 -4.73 2.38 -17.75
N GLY A 540 -5.30 1.32 -17.17
CA GLY A 540 -5.54 1.14 -15.74
C GLY A 540 -4.47 0.27 -15.10
N GLN A 541 -4.83 -0.98 -14.75
CA GLN A 541 -3.90 -1.95 -14.19
C GLN A 541 -2.98 -2.57 -15.26
N ASN A 542 -3.46 -2.74 -16.47
CA ASN A 542 -2.71 -3.33 -17.60
C ASN A 542 -1.82 -2.28 -18.28
N LEU A 543 -0.67 -2.00 -17.67
CA LEU A 543 0.32 -1.04 -18.18
C LEU A 543 1.12 -1.61 -19.36
N ALA A 544 1.30 -2.93 -19.42
CA ALA A 544 1.96 -3.61 -20.54
C ALA A 544 1.13 -3.62 -21.82
N ARG A 545 -0.14 -3.23 -21.77
CA ARG A 545 -1.07 -3.25 -22.93
C ARG A 545 -1.23 -4.65 -23.56
N PHE A 546 -1.11 -5.67 -22.72
CA PHE A 546 -1.25 -7.06 -23.11
C PHE A 546 -2.70 -7.37 -23.52
N ARG A 547 -2.87 -8.10 -24.61
CA ARG A 547 -4.17 -8.50 -25.17
C ARG A 547 -4.10 -9.95 -25.64
N LEU A 548 -4.72 -10.84 -24.90
CA LEU A 548 -4.81 -12.25 -25.30
C LEU A 548 -6.23 -12.75 -24.99
N LYS A 549 -6.99 -13.08 -26.01
CA LYS A 549 -8.39 -13.54 -25.86
C LYS A 549 -8.55 -14.70 -24.88
N GLU A 550 -7.61 -15.65 -24.90
CA GLU A 550 -7.61 -16.77 -23.96
C GLU A 550 -7.46 -16.28 -22.52
N PHE A 551 -6.56 -15.32 -22.28
CA PHE A 551 -6.37 -14.76 -20.94
C PHE A 551 -7.59 -13.98 -20.46
N ASP A 552 -8.19 -13.18 -21.34
CA ASP A 552 -9.40 -12.42 -21.05
C ASP A 552 -10.57 -13.34 -20.64
N ALA A 553 -10.76 -14.46 -21.37
CA ALA A 553 -11.77 -15.45 -21.03
C ALA A 553 -11.51 -16.15 -19.70
N ILE A 554 -10.25 -16.47 -19.37
CA ILE A 554 -9.85 -17.02 -18.07
C ILE A 554 -10.16 -16.01 -16.97
N TYR A 555 -9.77 -14.76 -17.14
CA TYR A 555 -9.96 -13.70 -16.14
C TYR A 555 -11.46 -13.46 -15.86
N GLU A 556 -12.28 -13.39 -16.89
CA GLU A 556 -13.73 -13.25 -16.78
C GLU A 556 -14.35 -14.42 -16.00
N ARG A 557 -13.95 -15.65 -16.34
CA ARG A 557 -14.44 -16.84 -15.64
C ARG A 557 -14.04 -16.84 -14.16
N LEU A 558 -12.78 -16.45 -13.84
CA LEU A 558 -12.28 -16.34 -12.47
C LEU A 558 -13.07 -15.34 -11.61
N GLN A 559 -13.63 -14.29 -12.19
CA GLN A 559 -14.41 -13.29 -11.45
C GLN A 559 -15.71 -13.87 -10.88
N SER A 560 -16.37 -14.74 -11.64
CA SER A 560 -17.69 -15.30 -11.30
C SER A 560 -17.64 -16.65 -10.58
N LEU A 561 -16.48 -17.36 -10.61
CA LEU A 561 -16.34 -18.66 -9.96
C LEU A 561 -16.15 -18.56 -8.46
N PRO A 562 -16.88 -19.35 -7.65
CA PRO A 562 -16.53 -19.58 -6.25
C PRO A 562 -15.22 -20.36 -6.13
N ASP A 563 -14.69 -20.46 -4.90
CA ASP A 563 -13.48 -21.25 -4.65
C ASP A 563 -13.70 -22.74 -4.97
N GLY A 564 -12.67 -23.36 -5.53
CA GLY A 564 -12.71 -24.75 -5.91
C GLY A 564 -11.62 -25.15 -6.91
N PRO A 565 -11.56 -26.45 -7.24
CA PRO A 565 -10.52 -26.99 -8.13
C PRO A 565 -10.49 -26.35 -9.54
N GLU A 566 -11.67 -26.06 -10.12
CA GLU A 566 -11.77 -25.39 -11.42
C GLU A 566 -11.10 -24.02 -11.39
N ARG A 567 -11.34 -23.24 -10.33
CA ARG A 567 -10.75 -21.92 -10.16
C ARG A 567 -9.23 -21.98 -10.02
N LEU A 568 -8.71 -22.93 -9.24
CA LEU A 568 -7.26 -23.13 -9.10
C LEU A 568 -6.60 -23.53 -10.42
N ALA A 569 -7.24 -24.39 -11.22
CA ALA A 569 -6.75 -24.77 -12.54
C ALA A 569 -6.68 -23.57 -13.51
N LEU A 570 -7.65 -22.66 -13.45
CA LEU A 570 -7.63 -21.43 -14.23
C LEU A 570 -6.52 -20.47 -13.80
N PHE A 571 -6.25 -20.36 -12.50
CA PHE A 571 -5.09 -19.59 -12.00
C PHE A 571 -3.76 -20.19 -12.50
N ASP A 572 -3.59 -21.51 -12.45
CA ASP A 572 -2.39 -22.16 -13.02
C ASP A 572 -2.25 -21.90 -14.51
N ARG A 573 -3.35 -21.99 -15.27
CA ARG A 573 -3.33 -21.68 -16.71
C ARG A 573 -2.95 -20.24 -16.98
N ALA A 574 -3.55 -19.29 -16.26
CA ALA A 574 -3.20 -17.85 -16.37
C ALA A 574 -1.72 -17.61 -16.06
N ASN A 575 -1.21 -18.27 -15.02
CA ASN A 575 0.19 -18.20 -14.59
C ASN A 575 1.14 -18.65 -15.71
N ARG A 576 0.84 -19.78 -16.35
CA ARG A 576 1.63 -20.32 -17.48
C ARG A 576 1.62 -19.38 -18.69
N LEU A 577 0.47 -18.80 -19.02
CA LEU A 577 0.37 -17.80 -20.10
C LEU A 577 1.18 -16.54 -19.79
N ALA A 578 1.12 -16.06 -18.55
CA ALA A 578 1.89 -14.89 -18.11
C ALA A 578 3.41 -15.09 -18.29
N VAL A 579 3.91 -16.27 -17.93
CA VAL A 579 5.34 -16.63 -18.12
C VAL A 579 5.67 -16.79 -19.59
N ALA A 580 4.84 -17.50 -20.35
CA ALA A 580 5.12 -17.82 -21.76
C ALA A 580 5.25 -16.57 -22.64
N TYR A 581 4.36 -15.60 -22.49
CA TYR A 581 4.37 -14.37 -23.27
C TYR A 581 5.25 -13.27 -22.70
N MET A 582 5.55 -13.31 -21.40
CA MET A 582 6.41 -12.37 -20.65
C MET A 582 6.15 -10.88 -20.94
N PRO A 583 4.90 -10.41 -20.88
CA PRO A 583 4.66 -8.95 -20.91
C PRO A 583 5.15 -8.27 -19.62
N TYR A 584 5.28 -9.04 -18.53
CA TYR A 584 5.87 -8.66 -17.26
C TYR A 584 6.94 -9.68 -16.85
N LYS A 585 8.09 -9.21 -16.38
CA LYS A 585 9.09 -10.01 -15.68
C LYS A 585 8.97 -9.71 -14.19
N TYR A 586 8.39 -10.63 -13.43
CA TYR A 586 8.37 -10.53 -11.95
C TYR A 586 9.75 -10.81 -11.39
N ARG A 587 10.12 -10.08 -10.34
CA ARG A 587 11.51 -10.09 -9.84
C ARG A 587 11.57 -10.46 -8.36
N VAL A 588 11.08 -9.59 -7.47
CA VAL A 588 11.27 -9.72 -6.02
C VAL A 588 9.94 -9.58 -5.29
N CYS A 589 9.62 -10.56 -4.42
CA CYS A 589 8.67 -10.36 -3.34
C CYS A 589 9.44 -9.84 -2.12
N ARG A 590 9.05 -8.67 -1.61
CA ARG A 590 9.80 -7.98 -0.55
C ARG A 590 9.59 -8.65 0.81
N ILE A 591 10.63 -8.69 1.63
CA ILE A 591 10.52 -8.98 3.05
C ILE A 591 10.44 -7.66 3.78
N LEU A 592 9.39 -7.47 4.57
CA LEU A 592 9.23 -6.32 5.46
C LEU A 592 9.76 -6.69 6.83
N THR A 593 10.59 -5.81 7.39
CA THR A 593 11.17 -5.99 8.72
C THR A 593 10.65 -4.89 9.65
N ASP A 594 10.04 -5.29 10.75
CA ASP A 594 9.54 -4.40 11.80
C ASP A 594 10.26 -4.71 13.11
N MET A 595 10.37 -3.70 13.98
CA MET A 595 10.94 -3.91 15.31
C MET A 595 10.11 -3.20 16.38
N THR A 596 10.01 -3.85 17.55
CA THR A 596 9.29 -3.32 18.70
C THR A 596 10.17 -3.35 19.94
N TYR A 597 9.93 -2.40 20.84
CA TYR A 597 10.40 -2.52 22.22
C TYR A 597 9.64 -3.60 22.98
N PRO A 598 10.21 -4.15 24.08
CA PRO A 598 9.61 -5.27 24.81
C PRO A 598 8.28 -4.94 25.48
N TRP A 599 8.02 -3.67 25.77
CA TRP A 599 6.76 -3.19 26.36
C TRP A 599 5.60 -3.12 25.36
N LEU A 600 5.85 -3.03 24.04
CA LEU A 600 4.80 -3.19 23.04
C LEU A 600 4.52 -4.68 22.85
N ILE A 601 3.38 -5.14 23.37
CA ILE A 601 2.97 -6.55 23.34
C ILE A 601 1.75 -6.75 22.46
N GLY A 602 1.63 -7.92 21.83
CA GLY A 602 0.51 -8.26 20.94
C GLY A 602 0.68 -7.78 19.49
N TYR A 603 1.85 -7.21 19.13
CA TYR A 603 2.08 -6.81 17.74
C TYR A 603 2.25 -8.02 16.83
N ARG A 604 1.50 -8.02 15.76
CA ARG A 604 1.67 -8.89 14.60
C ARG A 604 1.31 -8.11 13.34
N ARG A 605 2.20 -8.13 12.35
CA ARG A 605 1.92 -7.43 11.09
C ARG A 605 0.68 -8.01 10.41
N THR A 606 -0.22 -7.15 10.00
CA THR A 606 -1.39 -7.48 9.18
C THR A 606 -0.96 -7.79 7.73
N LEU A 607 -1.79 -8.54 6.98
CA LEU A 607 -1.49 -8.89 5.58
C LEU A 607 -2.07 -7.87 4.59
N PHE A 608 -3.38 -7.68 4.63
CA PHE A 608 -4.13 -6.88 3.64
C PHE A 608 -4.83 -5.68 4.28
N TRP A 609 -5.14 -5.76 5.56
CA TRP A 609 -5.82 -4.72 6.33
C TRP A 609 -4.82 -3.90 7.15
N GLN A 610 -5.26 -2.75 7.67
CA GLN A 610 -4.37 -1.83 8.37
C GLN A 610 -4.75 -1.61 9.84
N GLU A 611 -5.89 -2.12 10.28
CA GLU A 611 -6.35 -1.97 11.66
C GLU A 611 -5.64 -2.95 12.61
N TRP A 612 -4.78 -2.43 13.50
CA TRP A 612 -4.06 -3.25 14.46
C TRP A 612 -3.87 -2.59 15.84
N TRP A 613 -4.04 -1.28 15.98
CA TRP A 613 -3.73 -0.59 17.25
C TRP A 613 -4.57 -1.10 18.43
N HIS A 614 -5.81 -1.42 18.23
CA HIS A 614 -6.68 -1.90 19.29
C HIS A 614 -6.36 -3.31 19.79
N TYR A 615 -5.54 -4.08 19.05
CA TYR A 615 -5.10 -5.43 19.41
C TYR A 615 -3.77 -5.47 20.17
N VAL A 616 -3.06 -4.36 20.32
CA VAL A 616 -1.80 -4.27 21.04
C VAL A 616 -1.97 -3.63 22.41
N ASP A 617 -1.04 -3.95 23.32
CA ASP A 617 -1.02 -3.36 24.66
C ASP A 617 0.37 -2.82 25.01
N ILE A 618 0.45 -1.87 25.93
CA ILE A 618 1.69 -1.34 26.49
C ILE A 618 1.87 -1.90 27.91
N ASP A 619 2.92 -2.70 28.12
CA ASP A 619 3.33 -3.19 29.42
C ASP A 619 4.09 -2.08 30.15
N ARG A 620 3.41 -1.45 31.12
CA ARG A 620 3.96 -0.32 31.89
C ARG A 620 5.13 -0.72 32.79
N GLY A 621 5.12 -1.95 33.31
CA GLY A 621 6.23 -2.44 34.13
C GLY A 621 7.51 -2.56 33.34
N ALA A 622 7.43 -3.12 32.13
CA ALA A 622 8.56 -3.20 31.21
C ALA A 622 9.00 -1.84 30.67
N ALA A 623 8.07 -0.89 30.45
CA ALA A 623 8.38 0.45 29.97
C ALA A 623 9.07 1.32 31.03
N ALA A 624 8.74 1.15 32.31
CA ALA A 624 9.38 1.87 33.42
C ALA A 624 10.76 1.35 33.79
N ALA A 625 11.07 0.09 33.43
CA ALA A 625 12.35 -0.56 33.71
C ALA A 625 13.40 -0.34 32.63
N ALA A 626 13.05 0.26 31.50
CA ALA A 626 13.92 0.49 30.33
C ALA A 626 14.42 1.93 30.24
#